data_00b1ceb2fb044532629a87e5c7bb8d54
#
_entry.id   00b1ceb2fb044532629a87e5c7bb8d54
#
_cell.length_a   1.000
_cell.length_b   1.000
_cell.length_c   1.000
_cell.angle_alpha   90.00
_cell.angle_beta   90.00
_cell.angle_gamma   90.00
#
_symmetry.space_group_name_H-M   'P 1'
#
loop_
_entity.id
_entity.type
_entity.pdbx_description
1 polymer ?
#
loop_
_entity_poly.entity_id
_entity_poly.type
_entity_poly.pdbx_seq_one_letter_code
_entity_poly.pdbx_strand_id
1 'polypeptide(L)'
;IQAGAPHDICAYGTEAMHVLRAEKGFIIIGQDTDGTVAPEDANLGWAIGKKKPDFVGKRSLARPDLVAKERRQLVGLMTEDGKVKLEEGAQIVLDPDQPLPMKMVGHVTSSYHSATLGRSIAMALIEGGHEREGETVHVPMPDGVVRAKITSTAFYDPDGDRLKL
;
A
#
# COMPACT_ATOMS: atom_id res chain seq x y z
N ILE A 1 -26.70 -16.31 9.01
CA ILE A 1 -26.76 -15.54 10.26
C ILE A 1 -27.31 -16.40 11.40
N GLN A 2 -28.48 -17.07 11.27
CA GLN A 2 -29.05 -17.88 12.36
C GLN A 2 -28.09 -18.97 12.89
N ALA A 3 -27.41 -19.71 12.00
CA ALA A 3 -26.46 -20.75 12.40
C ALA A 3 -25.20 -20.20 13.10
N GLY A 4 -24.85 -18.93 12.89
CA GLY A 4 -23.71 -18.29 13.53
C GLY A 4 -24.05 -17.55 14.83
N ALA A 5 -25.33 -17.39 15.16
CA ALA A 5 -25.75 -16.65 16.35
C ALA A 5 -25.13 -17.20 17.67
N PRO A 6 -24.98 -18.54 17.86
CA PRO A 6 -24.30 -19.08 19.04
C PRO A 6 -22.77 -18.82 19.06
N HIS A 7 -22.21 -18.27 18.00
CA HIS A 7 -20.78 -17.99 17.82
C HIS A 7 -20.50 -16.50 17.63
N ASP A 8 -21.42 -15.64 18.08
CA ASP A 8 -21.29 -14.17 18.02
C ASP A 8 -20.98 -13.65 16.61
N ILE A 9 -21.55 -14.26 15.56
CA ILE A 9 -21.33 -13.84 14.18
C ILE A 9 -21.77 -12.39 13.98
N CYS A 10 -20.89 -11.58 13.39
CA CYS A 10 -21.19 -10.22 12.97
C CYS A 10 -21.13 -10.11 11.46
N ALA A 11 -22.20 -9.61 10.84
CA ALA A 11 -22.19 -9.27 9.43
C ALA A 11 -21.42 -7.96 9.21
N TYR A 12 -20.56 -7.90 8.18
CA TYR A 12 -19.89 -6.69 7.77
C TYR A 12 -20.02 -6.44 6.27
N GLY A 13 -19.99 -5.16 5.87
CA GLY A 13 -20.14 -4.76 4.47
C GLY A 13 -18.81 -4.72 3.72
N THR A 14 -18.87 -4.50 2.42
CA THR A 14 -17.71 -4.43 1.52
C THR A 14 -16.74 -3.33 1.94
N GLU A 15 -17.23 -2.17 2.37
CA GLU A 15 -16.38 -1.07 2.84
C GLU A 15 -15.53 -1.48 4.05
N ALA A 16 -16.12 -2.17 5.02
CA ALA A 16 -15.36 -2.69 6.17
C ALA A 16 -14.27 -3.67 5.73
N MET A 17 -14.54 -4.53 4.74
CA MET A 17 -13.52 -5.41 4.15
C MET A 17 -12.37 -4.62 3.55
N HIS A 18 -12.65 -3.54 2.82
CA HIS A 18 -11.64 -2.69 2.21
C HIS A 18 -10.75 -2.00 3.25
N VAL A 19 -11.34 -1.51 4.34
CA VAL A 19 -10.58 -0.91 5.45
C VAL A 19 -9.72 -1.96 6.14
N LEU A 20 -10.29 -3.09 6.53
CA LEU A 20 -9.61 -4.14 7.29
C LEU A 20 -8.44 -4.76 6.49
N ARG A 21 -8.61 -4.98 5.17
CA ARG A 21 -7.53 -5.47 4.32
C ARG A 21 -6.38 -4.45 4.24
N ALA A 22 -6.71 -3.16 4.13
CA ALA A 22 -5.72 -2.09 4.07
C ALA A 22 -4.95 -1.97 5.39
N GLU A 23 -5.60 -2.10 6.55
CA GLU A 23 -4.95 -2.14 7.86
C GLU A 23 -3.87 -3.24 7.95
N LYS A 24 -4.08 -4.38 7.30
CA LYS A 24 -3.14 -5.51 7.24
C LYS A 24 -2.15 -5.41 6.06
N GLY A 25 -2.29 -4.42 5.18
CA GLY A 25 -1.46 -4.29 4.00
C GLY A 25 -1.77 -5.29 2.89
N PHE A 26 -2.96 -5.91 2.90
CA PHE A 26 -3.37 -6.83 1.85
C PHE A 26 -3.82 -6.07 0.61
N ILE A 27 -3.27 -6.44 -0.53
CA ILE A 27 -3.54 -5.78 -1.81
C ILE A 27 -4.86 -6.21 -2.43
N ILE A 28 -5.43 -5.33 -3.24
CA ILE A 28 -6.47 -5.68 -4.24
C ILE A 28 -5.83 -5.62 -5.62
N ILE A 29 -5.87 -6.74 -6.33
CA ILE A 29 -5.37 -6.81 -7.71
C ILE A 29 -6.20 -5.88 -8.59
N GLY A 30 -5.52 -5.04 -9.37
CA GLY A 30 -6.14 -4.03 -10.22
C GLY A 30 -6.39 -2.68 -9.55
N GLN A 31 -6.28 -2.58 -8.22
CA GLN A 31 -6.30 -1.33 -7.48
C GLN A 31 -4.89 -0.95 -6.97
N ASP A 32 -4.26 -1.84 -6.20
CA ASP A 32 -2.91 -1.62 -5.67
C ASP A 32 -1.81 -2.18 -6.59
N THR A 33 -2.20 -2.85 -7.67
CA THR A 33 -1.28 -3.40 -8.67
C THR A 33 -1.85 -3.21 -10.07
N ASP A 34 -0.95 -3.15 -11.05
CA ASP A 34 -1.23 -3.19 -12.47
C ASP A 34 -0.32 -4.22 -13.18
N GLY A 35 -0.37 -4.27 -14.51
CA GLY A 35 0.47 -5.18 -15.29
C GLY A 35 1.97 -4.91 -15.23
N THR A 36 2.42 -3.84 -14.60
CA THR A 36 3.84 -3.46 -14.47
C THR A 36 4.44 -3.84 -13.12
N VAL A 37 3.61 -4.14 -12.11
CA VAL A 37 4.02 -4.46 -10.75
C VAL A 37 4.47 -5.91 -10.64
N ALA A 38 5.71 -6.13 -10.23
CA ALA A 38 6.24 -7.46 -9.92
C ALA A 38 5.89 -7.88 -8.47
N PRO A 39 5.93 -9.18 -8.14
CA PRO A 39 5.63 -9.64 -6.78
C PRO A 39 6.50 -8.97 -5.70
N GLU A 40 7.76 -8.71 -5.98
CA GLU A 40 8.66 -8.02 -5.03
C GLU A 40 8.25 -6.57 -4.81
N ASP A 41 7.78 -5.88 -5.86
CA ASP A 41 7.28 -4.50 -5.73
C ASP A 41 6.04 -4.42 -4.81
N ALA A 42 5.22 -5.47 -4.79
CA ALA A 42 3.99 -5.57 -4.00
C ALA A 42 4.17 -6.24 -2.63
N ASN A 43 5.39 -6.34 -2.11
CA ASN A 43 5.72 -7.04 -0.86
C ASN A 43 5.36 -8.55 -0.86
N LEU A 44 5.23 -9.16 -2.04
CA LEU A 44 4.90 -10.58 -2.22
C LEU A 44 6.13 -11.45 -2.57
N GLY A 45 7.35 -10.93 -2.44
CA GLY A 45 8.58 -11.66 -2.71
C GLY A 45 8.73 -12.96 -1.91
N TRP A 46 8.09 -13.04 -0.74
CA TRP A 46 8.04 -14.24 0.08
C TRP A 46 7.31 -15.41 -0.60
N ALA A 47 6.36 -15.14 -1.49
CA ALA A 47 5.61 -16.16 -2.24
C ALA A 47 6.43 -16.79 -3.37
N ILE A 48 7.57 -16.19 -3.74
CA ILE A 48 8.46 -16.71 -4.77
C ILE A 48 9.26 -17.88 -4.20
N GLY A 49 9.10 -19.06 -4.80
CA GLY A 49 9.74 -20.30 -4.35
C GLY A 49 11.26 -20.31 -4.55
N LYS A 50 12.02 -19.65 -3.68
CA LYS A 50 13.49 -19.52 -3.77
C LYS A 50 14.25 -20.86 -3.84
N LYS A 51 13.68 -21.93 -3.26
CA LYS A 51 14.28 -23.28 -3.26
C LYS A 51 13.99 -24.07 -4.53
N LYS A 52 13.07 -23.63 -5.39
CA LYS A 52 12.76 -24.32 -6.64
C LYS A 52 13.89 -24.09 -7.66
N PRO A 53 14.41 -25.14 -8.29
CA PRO A 53 15.46 -25.01 -9.30
C PRO A 53 14.96 -24.22 -10.51
N ASP A 54 13.70 -24.44 -10.93
CA ASP A 54 13.05 -23.70 -12.03
C ASP A 54 11.53 -23.64 -11.84
N PHE A 55 10.89 -22.65 -12.45
CA PHE A 55 9.43 -22.50 -12.57
C PHE A 55 9.10 -21.51 -13.70
N VAL A 56 7.87 -21.57 -14.19
CA VAL A 56 7.39 -20.65 -15.24
C VAL A 56 7.49 -19.21 -14.74
N GLY A 57 8.22 -18.36 -15.48
CA GLY A 57 8.43 -16.97 -15.12
C GLY A 57 9.71 -16.66 -14.32
N LYS A 58 10.45 -17.67 -13.82
CA LYS A 58 11.67 -17.43 -13.04
C LYS A 58 12.67 -16.50 -13.73
N ARG A 59 12.92 -16.76 -15.04
CA ARG A 59 13.83 -15.93 -15.85
C ARG A 59 13.31 -14.50 -16.03
N SER A 60 11.99 -14.34 -16.10
CA SER A 60 11.37 -13.02 -16.25
C SER A 60 11.64 -12.13 -15.03
N LEU A 61 11.69 -12.70 -13.82
CA LEU A 61 11.99 -11.95 -12.60
C LEU A 61 13.42 -11.37 -12.58
N ALA A 62 14.33 -11.89 -13.41
CA ALA A 62 15.71 -11.40 -13.52
C ALA A 62 15.90 -10.39 -14.68
N ARG A 63 14.83 -9.96 -15.33
CA ARG A 63 14.91 -8.95 -16.41
C ARG A 63 15.42 -7.63 -15.85
N PRO A 64 16.24 -6.87 -16.61
CA PRO A 64 16.79 -5.59 -16.15
C PRO A 64 15.74 -4.59 -15.67
N ASP A 65 14.59 -4.54 -16.35
CA ASP A 65 13.47 -3.68 -15.99
C ASP A 65 12.78 -4.08 -14.66
N LEU A 66 12.83 -5.37 -14.29
CA LEU A 66 12.23 -5.86 -13.05
C LEU A 66 13.18 -5.83 -11.84
N VAL A 67 14.49 -5.72 -12.09
CA VAL A 67 15.49 -5.60 -11.01
C VAL A 67 16.03 -4.17 -10.85
N ALA A 68 15.51 -3.21 -11.60
CA ALA A 68 15.87 -1.81 -11.49
C ALA A 68 15.48 -1.23 -10.12
N LYS A 69 16.30 -0.35 -9.55
CA LYS A 69 16.07 0.22 -8.21
C LYS A 69 14.96 1.27 -8.18
N GLU A 70 14.77 1.96 -9.31
CA GLU A 70 13.80 3.05 -9.45
C GLU A 70 12.36 2.54 -9.69
N ARG A 71 12.13 1.24 -9.54
CA ARG A 71 10.78 0.68 -9.69
C ARG A 71 9.84 1.25 -8.63
N ARG A 72 8.59 1.39 -9.01
CA ARG A 72 7.53 1.75 -8.05
C ARG A 72 7.22 0.54 -7.19
N GLN A 73 7.31 0.74 -5.90
CA GLN A 73 7.15 -0.29 -4.88
C GLN A 73 6.04 0.11 -3.92
N LEU A 74 5.26 -0.88 -3.49
CA LEU A 74 4.12 -0.67 -2.62
C LEU A 74 4.56 -0.37 -1.19
N VAL A 75 4.12 0.76 -0.68
CA VAL A 75 4.39 1.24 0.67
C VAL A 75 3.12 1.72 1.35
N GLY A 76 3.15 1.84 2.66
CA GLY A 76 2.13 2.52 3.43
C GLY A 76 2.39 4.02 3.49
N LEU A 77 1.31 4.80 3.62
CA LEU A 77 1.36 6.23 3.90
C LEU A 77 0.50 6.56 5.12
N MET A 78 1.04 7.39 6.00
CA MET A 78 0.30 7.99 7.10
C MET A 78 0.35 9.51 6.97
N THR A 79 -0.82 10.16 6.83
CA THR A 79 -0.91 11.62 6.81
C THR A 79 -0.49 12.20 8.17
N GLU A 80 0.20 13.35 8.17
CA GLU A 80 0.69 13.95 9.43
C GLU A 80 -0.44 14.36 10.37
N ASP A 81 -1.53 14.87 9.83
CA ASP A 81 -2.71 15.26 10.64
C ASP A 81 -3.57 14.06 11.09
N GLY A 82 -3.40 12.90 10.45
CA GLY A 82 -4.12 11.68 10.74
C GLY A 82 -5.62 11.69 10.36
N LYS A 83 -6.15 12.77 9.83
CA LYS A 83 -7.58 12.95 9.53
C LYS A 83 -7.90 12.95 8.05
N VAL A 84 -7.07 13.62 7.26
CA VAL A 84 -7.28 13.73 5.81
C VAL A 84 -7.12 12.37 5.15
N LYS A 85 -8.17 11.93 4.48
CA LYS A 85 -8.12 10.77 3.58
C LYS A 85 -7.59 11.25 2.23
N LEU A 86 -6.53 10.63 1.74
CA LEU A 86 -5.98 10.93 0.42
C LEU A 86 -6.94 10.46 -0.69
N GLU A 87 -6.90 11.11 -1.83
CA GLU A 87 -7.65 10.63 -3.00
C GLU A 87 -6.90 9.49 -3.68
N GLU A 88 -7.63 8.45 -4.09
CA GLU A 88 -7.08 7.37 -4.90
C GLU A 88 -6.66 7.92 -6.26
N GLY A 89 -5.48 7.55 -6.74
CA GLY A 89 -4.88 8.11 -7.94
C GLY A 89 -4.15 9.44 -7.75
N ALA A 90 -4.22 10.07 -6.57
CA ALA A 90 -3.50 11.31 -6.31
C ALA A 90 -1.98 11.13 -6.51
N GLN A 91 -1.35 12.12 -7.14
CA GLN A 91 0.08 12.13 -7.39
C GLN A 91 0.86 12.29 -6.09
N ILE A 92 2.03 11.69 -6.03
CA ILE A 92 2.99 11.86 -4.94
C ILE A 92 4.22 12.54 -5.49
N VAL A 93 4.65 13.60 -4.82
CA VAL A 93 5.84 14.38 -5.19
C VAL A 93 6.78 14.52 -3.98
N LEU A 94 8.06 14.72 -4.23
CA LEU A 94 9.05 14.98 -3.17
C LEU A 94 9.08 16.48 -2.81
N ASP A 95 9.03 17.32 -3.82
CA ASP A 95 9.05 18.77 -3.68
C ASP A 95 7.71 19.35 -4.19
N PRO A 96 6.88 19.92 -3.30
CA PRO A 96 5.61 20.50 -3.69
C PRO A 96 5.74 21.88 -4.37
N ASP A 97 6.89 22.53 -4.26
CA ASP A 97 7.17 23.87 -4.80
C ASP A 97 7.80 23.84 -6.20
N GLN A 98 7.98 22.63 -6.77
CA GLN A 98 8.55 22.48 -8.11
C GLN A 98 7.60 23.06 -9.19
N PRO A 99 8.15 23.51 -10.35
CA PRO A 99 7.33 24.04 -11.43
C PRO A 99 6.42 22.97 -12.05
N LEU A 100 5.29 23.42 -12.61
CA LEU A 100 4.37 22.55 -13.35
C LEU A 100 4.89 22.23 -14.76
N PRO A 101 4.69 20.97 -15.26
CA PRO A 101 4.07 19.83 -14.55
C PRO A 101 5.02 19.24 -13.49
N MET A 102 4.50 19.02 -12.29
CA MET A 102 5.31 18.45 -11.20
C MET A 102 5.81 17.05 -11.56
N LYS A 103 7.08 16.76 -11.24
CA LYS A 103 7.63 15.41 -11.35
C LYS A 103 7.07 14.54 -10.24
N MET A 104 6.17 13.64 -10.59
CA MET A 104 5.63 12.65 -9.66
C MET A 104 6.63 11.49 -9.44
N VAL A 105 6.71 11.01 -8.21
CA VAL A 105 7.48 9.81 -7.84
C VAL A 105 6.57 8.61 -7.57
N GLY A 106 5.26 8.80 -7.57
CA GLY A 106 4.31 7.74 -7.31
C GLY A 106 2.88 8.23 -7.30
N HIS A 107 1.98 7.35 -6.89
CA HIS A 107 0.56 7.67 -6.72
C HIS A 107 -0.07 6.85 -5.59
N VAL A 108 -1.14 7.37 -5.02
CA VAL A 108 -1.96 6.69 -4.01
C VAL A 108 -2.81 5.61 -4.69
N THR A 109 -2.78 4.39 -4.18
CA THR A 109 -3.56 3.27 -4.73
C THR A 109 -4.83 3.00 -3.93
N SER A 110 -4.75 3.17 -2.61
CA SER A 110 -5.86 2.95 -1.68
C SER A 110 -5.77 3.93 -0.52
N SER A 111 -6.90 4.45 -0.05
CA SER A 111 -6.92 5.35 1.12
C SER A 111 -8.22 5.22 1.91
N TYR A 112 -8.08 5.03 3.22
CA TYR A 112 -9.22 4.82 4.13
C TYR A 112 -8.98 5.51 5.47
N HIS A 113 -10.08 5.79 6.18
CA HIS A 113 -10.01 6.09 7.60
C HIS A 113 -10.14 4.79 8.39
N SER A 114 -9.11 4.42 9.14
CA SER A 114 -9.12 3.27 10.02
C SER A 114 -9.74 3.63 11.37
N ALA A 115 -10.87 3.01 11.69
CA ALA A 115 -11.49 3.14 13.00
C ALA A 115 -10.63 2.47 14.09
N THR A 116 -9.94 1.38 13.75
CA THR A 116 -9.04 0.64 14.65
C THR A 116 -7.86 1.51 15.10
N LEU A 117 -7.27 2.26 14.17
CA LEU A 117 -6.11 3.11 14.42
C LEU A 117 -6.51 4.55 14.79
N GLY A 118 -7.77 4.93 14.61
CA GLY A 118 -8.27 6.30 14.84
C GLY A 118 -7.66 7.33 13.89
N ARG A 119 -7.20 6.91 12.70
CA ARG A 119 -6.53 7.78 11.74
C ARG A 119 -6.68 7.32 10.30
N SER A 120 -6.37 8.21 9.37
CA SER A 120 -6.29 7.89 7.95
C SER A 120 -5.00 7.16 7.61
N ILE A 121 -5.13 6.12 6.79
CA ILE A 121 -4.05 5.30 6.23
C ILE A 121 -4.22 5.23 4.72
N ALA A 122 -3.12 5.05 3.99
CA ALA A 122 -3.16 4.85 2.56
C ALA A 122 -2.06 3.88 2.11
N MET A 123 -2.27 3.23 0.98
CA MET A 123 -1.22 2.51 0.26
C MET A 123 -0.88 3.27 -1.01
N ALA A 124 0.36 3.16 -1.44
CA ALA A 124 0.87 3.88 -2.59
C ALA A 124 1.97 3.10 -3.30
N LEU A 125 2.08 3.31 -4.60
CA LEU A 125 3.22 2.86 -5.40
C LEU A 125 4.20 4.02 -5.56
N ILE A 126 5.40 3.92 -4.99
CA ILE A 126 6.43 4.98 -4.96
C ILE A 126 7.74 4.46 -5.53
N GLU A 127 8.43 5.27 -6.34
CA GLU A 127 9.76 4.96 -6.90
C GLU A 127 10.77 4.74 -5.78
N GLY A 128 11.39 3.54 -5.74
CA GLY A 128 12.32 3.13 -4.68
C GLY A 128 11.67 3.08 -3.29
N GLY A 129 10.38 2.85 -3.20
CA GLY A 129 9.57 3.03 -2.00
C GLY A 129 10.08 2.27 -0.78
N HIS A 130 10.58 1.04 -0.96
CA HIS A 130 11.08 0.22 0.15
C HIS A 130 12.33 0.79 0.83
N GLU A 131 13.15 1.55 0.08
CA GLU A 131 14.35 2.21 0.63
C GLU A 131 14.02 3.58 1.27
N ARG A 132 12.76 4.05 1.13
CA ARG A 132 12.31 5.38 1.56
C ARG A 132 11.46 5.38 2.83
N GLU A 133 11.39 4.26 3.55
CA GLU A 133 10.62 4.19 4.80
C GLU A 133 11.10 5.27 5.79
N GLY A 134 10.13 6.01 6.34
CA GLY A 134 10.40 7.14 7.23
C GLY A 134 10.51 8.49 6.54
N GLU A 135 10.68 8.56 5.22
CA GLU A 135 10.69 9.83 4.48
C GLU A 135 9.29 10.47 4.45
N THR A 136 9.27 11.79 4.35
CA THR A 136 8.04 12.56 4.12
C THR A 136 7.88 12.84 2.64
N VAL A 137 6.69 12.59 2.13
CA VAL A 137 6.25 12.91 0.78
C VAL A 137 5.08 13.88 0.80
N HIS A 138 4.79 14.48 -0.34
CA HIS A 138 3.74 15.47 -0.49
C HIS A 138 2.72 14.98 -1.52
N VAL A 139 1.45 15.13 -1.17
CA VAL A 139 0.33 14.76 -2.03
C VAL A 139 -0.47 16.03 -2.34
N PRO A 140 -0.29 16.62 -3.54
CA PRO A 140 -1.12 17.74 -3.98
C PRO A 140 -2.59 17.30 -4.10
N MET A 141 -3.45 17.94 -3.35
CA MET A 141 -4.89 17.72 -3.30
C MET A 141 -5.62 19.03 -3.68
N PRO A 142 -6.91 19.01 -4.07
CA PRO A 142 -7.64 20.22 -4.42
C PRO A 142 -7.62 21.30 -3.34
N ASP A 143 -7.65 20.89 -2.08
CA ASP A 143 -7.70 21.79 -0.91
C ASP A 143 -6.31 22.18 -0.37
N GLY A 144 -5.24 21.74 -1.04
CA GLY A 144 -3.86 22.03 -0.63
C GLY A 144 -2.94 20.80 -0.64
N VAL A 145 -1.71 20.98 -0.22
CA VAL A 145 -0.72 19.90 -0.19
C VAL A 145 -0.79 19.16 1.14
N VAL A 146 -1.03 17.86 1.09
CA VAL A 146 -1.03 16.99 2.27
C VAL A 146 0.34 16.33 2.44
N ARG A 147 0.92 16.44 3.62
CA ARG A 147 2.16 15.75 3.98
C ARG A 147 1.85 14.36 4.53
N ALA A 148 2.57 13.37 4.05
CA ALA A 148 2.44 12.00 4.50
C ALA A 148 3.81 11.35 4.70
N LYS A 149 3.91 10.50 5.72
CA LYS A 149 5.12 9.73 6.02
C LYS A 149 5.01 8.35 5.39
N ILE A 150 6.08 7.91 4.73
CA ILE A 150 6.21 6.55 4.19
C ILE A 150 6.42 5.58 5.35
N THR A 151 5.66 4.49 5.35
CA THR A 151 5.71 3.41 6.35
C THR A 151 5.61 2.05 5.67
N SER A 152 5.75 0.98 6.45
CA SER A 152 5.36 -0.35 5.99
C SER A 152 3.87 -0.40 5.64
N THR A 153 3.45 -1.37 4.81
CA THR A 153 2.04 -1.55 4.42
C THR A 153 1.18 -2.16 5.53
N ALA A 154 1.77 -2.85 6.50
CA ALA A 154 1.04 -3.44 7.62
C ALA A 154 0.89 -2.41 8.76
N PHE A 155 -0.21 -1.68 8.77
CA PHE A 155 -0.48 -0.64 9.75
C PHE A 155 -0.96 -1.20 11.10
N TYR A 156 -1.61 -2.36 11.09
CA TYR A 156 -2.18 -2.99 12.28
C TYR A 156 -1.74 -4.44 12.38
N ASP A 157 -1.29 -4.86 13.59
CA ASP A 157 -0.88 -6.22 13.92
C ASP A 157 0.07 -6.82 12.85
N PRO A 158 1.25 -6.21 12.61
CA PRO A 158 2.16 -6.62 11.53
C PRO A 158 2.64 -8.07 11.70
N ASP A 159 2.80 -8.54 12.91
CA ASP A 159 3.27 -9.90 13.23
C ASP A 159 2.14 -10.95 13.15
N GLY A 160 0.91 -10.53 12.97
CA GLY A 160 -0.25 -11.41 12.86
C GLY A 160 -0.57 -12.17 14.15
N ASP A 161 -0.26 -11.60 15.31
CA ASP A 161 -0.46 -12.27 16.60
C ASP A 161 -1.93 -12.56 16.89
N ARG A 162 -2.83 -11.70 16.41
CA ARG A 162 -4.27 -11.93 16.53
C ARG A 162 -4.82 -13.07 15.67
N LEU A 163 -4.03 -13.56 14.72
CA LEU A 163 -4.39 -14.73 13.90
C LEU A 163 -3.93 -16.06 14.53
N LYS A 164 -3.17 -15.99 15.63
CA LYS A 164 -2.58 -17.16 16.31
C LYS A 164 -3.40 -17.60 17.53
N LEU A 165 -4.63 -17.09 17.68
CA LEU A 165 -5.54 -17.40 18.78
C LEU A 165 -6.26 -18.74 18.57
#